data_40ec375bfe34c25b530cd2e8dc8a64a6
#
_entry.id   40ec375bfe34c25b530cd2e8dc8a64a6
#
_cell.length_a   1.000
_cell.length_b   1.000
_cell.length_c   1.000
_cell.angle_alpha   90.00
_cell.angle_beta   90.00
_cell.angle_gamma   90.00
#
_symmetry.space_group_name_H-M   'P 1'
#
loop_
_entity.id
_entity.type
_entity.pdbx_description
1 polymer ?
#
loop_
_entity_poly.entity_id
_entity_poly.type
_entity_poly.pdbx_seq_one_letter_code
_entity_poly.pdbx_strand_id
1 'polypeptide(L)'
;MDKQPYIVGVGAANADLNGASLAPIHLRDSNPGHISLSAGGVTRNVCENLARLGADVKLLSCVGDDTCGAFIRRSCEDAGIDASHLYAARGASSSMYLSILDADGDMLVGMSDMRIVQQDMPEDYLPSQKALIQGAKVVTCDPCMGEKTLLQLLDLCTPEQIVCVDPVSCAYARGRTVHRPFPHCQAQPYGTWDFGRYGNSVRQRSGTCGRGGSE
;
A
#
# COMPACT_ATOMS: atom_id res chain seq x y z
N MET A 1 -26.95 -17.12 10.53
CA MET A 1 -25.71 -16.76 11.24
C MET A 1 -25.14 -15.57 10.51
N ASP A 2 -25.18 -14.40 11.13
CA ASP A 2 -24.53 -13.22 10.55
C ASP A 2 -23.02 -13.51 10.48
N LYS A 3 -22.47 -13.45 9.26
CA LYS A 3 -21.02 -13.57 9.08
C LYS A 3 -20.35 -12.41 9.80
N GLN A 4 -19.33 -12.68 10.58
CA GLN A 4 -18.53 -11.60 11.19
C GLN A 4 -18.06 -10.63 10.08
N PRO A 5 -18.17 -9.32 10.32
CA PRO A 5 -17.69 -8.33 9.35
C PRO A 5 -16.17 -8.44 9.20
N TYR A 6 -15.68 -8.35 7.97
CA TYR A 6 -14.26 -8.38 7.67
C TYR A 6 -13.84 -7.20 6.80
N ILE A 7 -12.54 -6.99 6.74
CA ILE A 7 -11.88 -5.95 5.96
C ILE A 7 -11.09 -6.60 4.82
N VAL A 8 -11.14 -6.00 3.64
CA VAL A 8 -10.31 -6.40 2.50
C VAL A 8 -9.32 -5.28 2.21
N GLY A 9 -8.03 -5.61 2.24
CA GLY A 9 -6.97 -4.76 1.73
C GLY A 9 -6.61 -5.15 0.29
N VAL A 10 -6.49 -4.17 -0.60
CA VAL A 10 -6.09 -4.39 -1.99
C VAL A 10 -4.99 -3.39 -2.35
N GLY A 11 -3.75 -3.84 -2.53
CA GLY A 11 -2.66 -2.91 -2.80
C GLY A 11 -1.28 -3.52 -2.66
N ALA A 12 -0.28 -2.68 -2.37
CA ALA A 12 1.10 -3.09 -2.30
C ALA A 12 1.41 -3.96 -1.06
N ALA A 13 2.19 -5.00 -1.32
CA ALA A 13 2.91 -5.77 -0.31
C ALA A 13 4.33 -6.01 -0.82
N ASN A 14 5.34 -5.58 -0.09
CA ASN A 14 6.73 -5.60 -0.52
C ASN A 14 7.69 -6.04 0.60
N ALA A 15 8.90 -6.36 0.20
CA ALA A 15 10.01 -6.60 1.10
C ALA A 15 10.85 -5.32 1.19
N ASP A 16 11.03 -4.79 2.41
CA ASP A 16 11.83 -3.60 2.66
C ASP A 16 13.21 -4.01 3.17
N LEU A 17 14.25 -3.70 2.39
CA LEU A 17 15.65 -3.93 2.75
C LEU A 17 16.27 -2.61 3.18
N ASN A 18 16.62 -2.51 4.46
CA ASN A 18 17.17 -1.29 5.04
C ASN A 18 18.63 -1.53 5.45
N GLY A 19 19.54 -0.74 4.88
CA GLY A 19 20.95 -0.69 5.26
C GLY A 19 21.25 0.58 6.07
N ALA A 20 21.71 0.43 7.32
CA ALA A 20 22.11 1.54 8.17
C ALA A 20 23.63 1.55 8.32
N SER A 21 24.28 2.63 7.91
CA SER A 21 25.74 2.78 8.01
C SER A 21 26.18 2.99 9.45
N LEU A 22 27.33 2.39 9.82
CA LEU A 22 27.94 2.59 11.16
C LEU A 22 28.84 3.84 11.23
N ALA A 23 29.14 4.47 10.10
CA ALA A 23 30.01 5.63 9.98
C ALA A 23 29.54 6.52 8.80
N PRO A 24 30.08 7.74 8.64
CA PRO A 24 29.79 8.55 7.45
C PRO A 24 30.02 7.76 6.17
N ILE A 25 29.05 7.83 5.25
CA ILE A 25 29.08 7.04 4.01
C ILE A 25 30.14 7.55 3.05
N HIS A 26 30.97 6.64 2.57
CA HIS A 26 31.90 6.83 1.45
C HIS A 26 31.25 6.36 0.16
N LEU A 27 30.92 7.31 -0.73
CA LEU A 27 30.33 6.97 -2.02
C LEU A 27 31.32 6.18 -2.89
N ARG A 28 30.79 5.20 -3.63
CA ARG A 28 31.56 4.30 -4.53
C ARG A 28 32.51 3.36 -3.79
N ASP A 29 32.23 3.09 -2.53
CA ASP A 29 32.98 2.18 -1.69
C ASP A 29 32.06 1.27 -0.89
N SER A 30 32.62 0.24 -0.25
CA SER A 30 31.91 -0.66 0.67
C SER A 30 31.87 -0.04 2.06
N ASN A 31 30.66 0.20 2.57
CA ASN A 31 30.45 0.80 3.89
C ASN A 31 30.00 -0.27 4.88
N PRO A 32 30.70 -0.44 6.02
CA PRO A 32 30.20 -1.29 7.10
C PRO A 32 28.87 -0.79 7.63
N GLY A 33 27.90 -1.71 7.82
CA GLY A 33 26.56 -1.33 8.26
C GLY A 33 25.75 -2.52 8.78
N HIS A 34 24.56 -2.23 9.25
CA HIS A 34 23.55 -3.23 9.58
C HIS A 34 22.53 -3.30 8.44
N ILE A 35 22.17 -4.53 8.04
CA ILE A 35 21.13 -4.75 7.05
C ILE A 35 19.97 -5.49 7.72
N SER A 36 18.75 -4.98 7.52
CA SER A 36 17.53 -5.62 7.99
C SER A 36 16.54 -5.79 6.86
N LEU A 37 15.74 -6.85 6.96
CA LEU A 37 14.64 -7.15 6.05
C LEU A 37 13.33 -7.09 6.85
N SER A 38 12.35 -6.34 6.36
CA SER A 38 11.01 -6.26 6.92
C SER A 38 9.95 -6.35 5.82
N ALA A 39 8.75 -6.79 6.18
CA ALA A 39 7.64 -6.73 5.24
C ALA A 39 7.04 -5.32 5.28
N GLY A 40 6.82 -4.75 4.09
CA GLY A 40 6.28 -3.42 3.87
C GLY A 40 5.11 -3.42 2.89
N GLY A 41 4.85 -2.24 2.32
CA GLY A 41 3.70 -1.96 1.48
C GLY A 41 2.59 -1.25 2.26
N VAL A 42 2.09 -0.14 1.73
CA VAL A 42 1.15 0.73 2.46
C VAL A 42 -0.10 -0.05 2.86
N THR A 43 -0.78 -0.68 1.89
CA THR A 43 -1.98 -1.47 2.20
C THR A 43 -1.67 -2.64 3.12
N ARG A 44 -0.55 -3.34 2.91
CA ARG A 44 -0.15 -4.46 3.80
C ARG A 44 0.06 -3.97 5.24
N ASN A 45 0.70 -2.81 5.45
CA ASN A 45 0.93 -2.24 6.78
C ASN A 45 -0.38 -1.82 7.45
N VAL A 46 -1.33 -1.24 6.70
CA VAL A 46 -2.67 -0.95 7.20
C VAL A 46 -3.38 -2.25 7.64
N CYS A 47 -3.31 -3.30 6.82
CA CYS A 47 -3.88 -4.61 7.13
C CYS A 47 -3.26 -5.22 8.40
N GLU A 48 -1.93 -5.14 8.57
CA GLU A 48 -1.26 -5.60 9.78
C GLU A 48 -1.76 -4.87 11.03
N ASN A 49 -1.82 -3.55 10.99
CA ASN A 49 -2.31 -2.77 12.13
C ASN A 49 -3.75 -3.15 12.49
N LEU A 50 -4.62 -3.31 11.49
CA LEU A 50 -6.01 -3.72 11.71
C LEU A 50 -6.12 -5.15 12.28
N ALA A 51 -5.32 -6.09 11.77
CA ALA A 51 -5.29 -7.47 12.27
C ALA A 51 -4.78 -7.51 13.73
N ARG A 52 -3.73 -6.75 14.05
CA ARG A 52 -3.21 -6.62 15.43
C ARG A 52 -4.22 -5.97 16.40
N LEU A 53 -5.15 -5.16 15.88
CA LEU A 53 -6.28 -4.60 16.64
C LEU A 53 -7.47 -5.58 16.74
N GLY A 54 -7.35 -6.80 16.20
CA GLY A 54 -8.34 -7.86 16.32
C GLY A 54 -9.39 -7.89 15.20
N ALA A 55 -9.21 -7.15 14.11
CA ALA A 55 -10.08 -7.23 12.94
C ALA A 55 -9.80 -8.51 12.12
N ASP A 56 -10.84 -9.09 11.50
CA ASP A 56 -10.70 -10.09 10.45
C ASP A 56 -10.29 -9.38 9.15
N VAL A 57 -9.05 -9.61 8.69
CA VAL A 57 -8.45 -8.89 7.57
C VAL A 57 -7.95 -9.86 6.51
N LYS A 58 -8.29 -9.58 5.27
CA LYS A 58 -7.86 -10.35 4.09
C LYS A 58 -7.09 -9.45 3.13
N LEU A 59 -5.92 -9.90 2.68
CA LEU A 59 -5.06 -9.12 1.80
C LEU A 59 -5.05 -9.69 0.38
N LEU A 60 -5.43 -8.85 -0.58
CA LEU A 60 -5.30 -9.07 -2.01
C LEU A 60 -4.11 -8.26 -2.52
N SER A 61 -3.09 -8.93 -2.98
CA SER A 61 -1.89 -8.33 -3.57
C SER A 61 -1.22 -9.31 -4.52
N CYS A 62 -0.19 -8.88 -5.21
CA CYS A 62 0.62 -9.70 -6.08
C CYS A 62 2.04 -9.81 -5.53
N VAL A 63 2.54 -11.02 -5.36
CA VAL A 63 3.91 -11.33 -4.96
C VAL A 63 4.53 -12.29 -5.97
N GLY A 64 5.85 -12.33 -6.06
CA GLY A 64 6.57 -13.30 -6.87
C GLY A 64 6.53 -14.70 -6.25
N ASP A 65 6.86 -15.70 -7.06
CA ASP A 65 7.14 -17.07 -6.60
C ASP A 65 8.58 -17.21 -6.09
N ASP A 66 9.11 -16.17 -5.46
CA ASP A 66 10.47 -16.02 -4.96
C ASP A 66 10.54 -16.02 -3.42
N THR A 67 11.77 -15.93 -2.90
CA THR A 67 12.03 -15.90 -1.45
C THR A 67 11.37 -14.70 -0.76
N CYS A 68 11.33 -13.54 -1.42
CA CYS A 68 10.68 -12.35 -0.89
C CYS A 68 9.15 -12.52 -0.84
N GLY A 69 8.54 -13.14 -1.85
CA GLY A 69 7.11 -13.46 -1.83
C GLY A 69 6.73 -14.42 -0.72
N ALA A 70 7.54 -15.46 -0.50
CA ALA A 70 7.36 -16.37 0.63
C ALA A 70 7.50 -15.65 1.99
N PHE A 71 8.48 -14.75 2.10
CA PHE A 71 8.69 -13.93 3.29
C PHE A 71 7.50 -12.98 3.56
N ILE A 72 7.00 -12.28 2.53
CA ILE A 72 5.84 -11.38 2.66
C ILE A 72 4.61 -12.16 3.12
N ARG A 73 4.31 -13.32 2.49
CA ARG A 73 3.19 -14.19 2.87
C ARG A 73 3.29 -14.60 4.32
N ARG A 74 4.44 -15.14 4.74
CA ARG A 74 4.69 -15.57 6.10
C ARG A 74 4.49 -14.43 7.10
N SER A 75 5.02 -13.24 6.81
CA SER A 75 4.85 -12.05 7.65
C SER A 75 3.40 -11.61 7.79
N CYS A 76 2.59 -11.75 6.73
CA CYS A 76 1.14 -11.48 6.80
C CYS A 76 0.43 -12.49 7.72
N GLU A 77 0.74 -13.79 7.57
CA GLU A 77 0.16 -14.87 8.39
C GLU A 77 0.53 -14.70 9.88
N ASP A 78 1.80 -14.39 10.17
CA ASP A 78 2.29 -14.15 11.53
C ASP A 78 1.64 -12.91 12.17
N ALA A 79 1.20 -11.94 11.37
CA ALA A 79 0.46 -10.76 11.82
C ALA A 79 -1.05 -11.01 11.98
N GLY A 80 -1.56 -12.19 11.60
CA GLY A 80 -3.00 -12.53 11.65
C GLY A 80 -3.80 -12.07 10.44
N ILE A 81 -3.13 -11.73 9.33
CA ILE A 81 -3.78 -11.41 8.05
C ILE A 81 -4.03 -12.70 7.29
N ASP A 82 -5.25 -12.87 6.74
CA ASP A 82 -5.52 -13.93 5.79
C ASP A 82 -4.80 -13.64 4.45
N ALA A 83 -3.66 -14.31 4.25
CA ALA A 83 -2.79 -14.20 3.08
C ALA A 83 -3.13 -15.25 1.99
N SER A 84 -4.20 -16.03 2.14
CA SER A 84 -4.59 -17.05 1.16
C SER A 84 -4.97 -16.49 -0.20
N HIS A 85 -5.31 -15.21 -0.23
CA HIS A 85 -5.67 -14.44 -1.41
C HIS A 85 -4.49 -13.69 -2.07
N LEU A 86 -3.26 -13.87 -1.62
CA LEU A 86 -2.10 -13.33 -2.32
C LEU A 86 -1.87 -14.10 -3.63
N TYR A 87 -1.88 -13.39 -4.75
CA TYR A 87 -1.52 -13.95 -6.05
C TYR A 87 -0.01 -14.12 -6.14
N ALA A 88 0.45 -15.33 -6.46
CA ALA A 88 1.87 -15.62 -6.70
C ALA A 88 2.14 -15.64 -8.20
N ALA A 89 2.80 -14.60 -8.72
CA ALA A 89 3.15 -14.49 -10.14
C ALA A 89 4.39 -15.32 -10.45
N ARG A 90 4.25 -16.29 -11.37
CA ARG A 90 5.35 -17.18 -11.77
C ARG A 90 6.45 -16.44 -12.49
N GLY A 91 7.70 -16.63 -12.03
CA GLY A 91 8.90 -16.08 -12.68
C GLY A 91 9.00 -14.56 -12.53
N ALA A 92 8.13 -13.92 -11.76
CA ALA A 92 8.22 -12.52 -11.44
C ALA A 92 8.94 -12.31 -10.10
N SER A 93 9.62 -11.17 -9.95
CA SER A 93 10.24 -10.77 -8.69
C SER A 93 9.22 -10.00 -7.83
N SER A 94 9.15 -10.35 -6.55
CA SER A 94 8.33 -9.60 -5.58
C SER A 94 8.74 -8.13 -5.50
N SER A 95 7.78 -7.27 -5.17
CA SER A 95 8.06 -5.86 -4.89
C SER A 95 9.09 -5.71 -3.78
N MET A 96 10.05 -4.79 -3.99
CA MET A 96 11.09 -4.49 -3.02
C MET A 96 11.27 -2.98 -2.87
N TYR A 97 11.56 -2.56 -1.65
CA TYR A 97 12.06 -1.23 -1.34
C TYR A 97 13.43 -1.35 -0.68
N LEU A 98 14.43 -0.67 -1.22
CA LEU A 98 15.77 -0.58 -0.66
C LEU A 98 15.97 0.82 -0.11
N SER A 99 16.39 0.95 1.14
CA SER A 99 16.86 2.21 1.70
C SER A 99 18.27 2.10 2.25
N ILE A 100 19.06 3.14 2.05
CA ILE A 100 20.37 3.31 2.68
C ILE A 100 20.29 4.53 3.58
N LEU A 101 20.52 4.28 4.86
CA LEU A 101 20.56 5.30 5.90
C LEU A 101 22.01 5.61 6.22
N ASP A 102 22.31 6.89 6.48
CA ASP A 102 23.61 7.33 6.97
C ASP A 102 23.80 7.00 8.46
N ALA A 103 24.90 7.44 9.05
CA ALA A 103 25.23 7.19 10.44
C ALA A 103 24.32 7.93 11.44
N ASP A 104 23.62 8.96 11.01
CA ASP A 104 22.66 9.74 11.80
C ASP A 104 21.24 9.16 11.69
N GLY A 105 21.04 8.16 10.82
CA GLY A 105 19.76 7.50 10.55
C GLY A 105 18.91 8.19 9.50
N ASP A 106 19.46 9.22 8.83
CA ASP A 106 18.78 9.90 7.74
C ASP A 106 18.90 9.09 6.43
N MET A 107 17.81 9.07 5.64
CA MET A 107 17.80 8.35 4.38
C MET A 107 18.64 9.08 3.32
N LEU A 108 19.78 8.48 2.95
CA LEU A 108 20.64 8.98 1.90
C LEU A 108 20.07 8.69 0.51
N VAL A 109 19.56 7.46 0.29
CA VAL A 109 18.97 7.02 -0.97
C VAL A 109 17.95 5.93 -0.74
N GLY A 110 16.87 5.95 -1.51
CA GLY A 110 15.89 4.88 -1.58
C GLY A 110 15.66 4.46 -3.01
N MET A 111 15.37 3.17 -3.22
CA MET A 111 15.01 2.61 -4.52
C MET A 111 13.79 1.69 -4.36
N SER A 112 12.82 1.87 -5.24
CA SER A 112 11.54 1.18 -5.19
C SER A 112 11.33 0.39 -6.48
N ASP A 113 11.09 -0.91 -6.36
CA ASP A 113 10.63 -1.75 -7.46
C ASP A 113 9.24 -2.33 -7.11
N MET A 114 8.20 -1.69 -7.66
CA MET A 114 6.80 -2.07 -7.43
C MET A 114 6.12 -2.57 -8.72
N ARG A 115 6.90 -3.01 -9.71
CA ARG A 115 6.38 -3.39 -11.04
C ARG A 115 5.40 -4.54 -10.98
N ILE A 116 5.62 -5.53 -10.14
CA ILE A 116 4.83 -6.75 -10.08
C ILE A 116 3.34 -6.50 -9.88
N VAL A 117 2.96 -5.58 -8.98
CA VAL A 117 1.54 -5.28 -8.72
C VAL A 117 0.84 -4.57 -9.88
N GLN A 118 1.62 -3.99 -10.81
CA GLN A 118 1.08 -3.27 -11.98
C GLN A 118 1.12 -4.11 -13.25
N GLN A 119 2.08 -5.02 -13.38
CA GLN A 119 2.39 -5.71 -14.63
C GLN A 119 2.06 -7.19 -14.59
N ASP A 120 2.17 -7.84 -13.43
CA ASP A 120 2.08 -9.29 -13.31
C ASP A 120 0.82 -9.76 -12.57
N MET A 121 0.01 -8.83 -12.02
CA MET A 121 -1.33 -9.16 -11.52
C MET A 121 -2.27 -9.39 -12.71
N PRO A 122 -2.86 -10.59 -12.85
CA PRO A 122 -3.77 -10.87 -13.97
C PRO A 122 -5.00 -9.95 -13.95
N GLU A 123 -5.48 -9.56 -15.13
CA GLU A 123 -6.63 -8.66 -15.26
C GLU A 123 -7.93 -9.24 -14.66
N ASP A 124 -8.06 -10.57 -14.65
CA ASP A 124 -9.21 -11.29 -14.10
C ASP A 124 -9.05 -11.61 -12.61
N TYR A 125 -7.93 -11.28 -11.99
CA TYR A 125 -7.68 -11.60 -10.58
C TYR A 125 -8.69 -10.92 -9.65
N LEU A 126 -8.84 -9.60 -9.69
CA LEU A 126 -9.84 -8.89 -8.87
C LEU A 126 -11.28 -9.30 -9.20
N PRO A 127 -11.70 -9.43 -10.47
CA PRO A 127 -13.00 -10.03 -10.81
C PRO A 127 -13.25 -11.41 -10.21
N SER A 128 -12.23 -12.27 -10.15
CA SER A 128 -12.34 -13.59 -9.51
C SER A 128 -12.57 -13.51 -8.00
N GLN A 129 -12.16 -12.42 -7.37
CA GLN A 129 -12.35 -12.14 -5.94
C GLN A 129 -13.62 -11.30 -5.64
N LYS A 130 -14.51 -11.11 -6.64
CA LYS A 130 -15.69 -10.25 -6.51
C LYS A 130 -16.51 -10.54 -5.27
N ALA A 131 -16.83 -11.80 -5.00
CA ALA A 131 -17.66 -12.18 -3.85
C ALA A 131 -16.98 -11.82 -2.51
N LEU A 132 -15.65 -11.94 -2.43
CA LEU A 132 -14.86 -11.56 -1.27
C LEU A 132 -14.85 -10.03 -1.10
N ILE A 133 -14.61 -9.28 -2.18
CA ILE A 133 -14.59 -7.82 -2.15
C ILE A 133 -15.97 -7.30 -1.73
N GLN A 134 -17.06 -7.78 -2.36
CA GLN A 134 -18.43 -7.31 -2.08
C GLN A 134 -18.96 -7.72 -0.70
N GLY A 135 -18.44 -8.80 -0.13
CA GLY A 135 -18.80 -9.23 1.23
C GLY A 135 -18.09 -8.46 2.36
N ALA A 136 -17.06 -7.68 2.03
CA ALA A 136 -16.31 -6.89 3.01
C ALA A 136 -17.13 -5.71 3.53
N LYS A 137 -16.97 -5.36 4.81
CA LYS A 137 -17.55 -4.13 5.38
C LYS A 137 -16.73 -2.90 5.00
N VAL A 138 -15.42 -3.06 4.93
CA VAL A 138 -14.46 -2.01 4.58
C VAL A 138 -13.51 -2.55 3.52
N VAL A 139 -13.20 -1.74 2.52
CA VAL A 139 -12.13 -1.98 1.55
C VAL A 139 -11.08 -0.90 1.72
N THR A 140 -9.84 -1.28 1.99
CA THR A 140 -8.71 -0.34 2.02
C THR A 140 -7.77 -0.62 0.85
N CYS A 141 -7.27 0.42 0.20
CA CYS A 141 -6.40 0.26 -0.96
C CYS A 141 -5.40 1.41 -1.11
N ASP A 142 -4.42 1.19 -1.98
CA ASP A 142 -3.44 2.20 -2.38
C ASP A 142 -3.27 2.23 -3.92
N PRO A 143 -2.75 3.34 -4.50
CA PRO A 143 -2.60 3.49 -5.93
C PRO A 143 -1.39 2.76 -6.53
N CYS A 144 -0.58 2.04 -5.74
CA CYS A 144 0.60 1.32 -6.24
C CYS A 144 0.22 0.22 -7.26
N MET A 145 -1.01 -0.32 -7.16
CA MET A 145 -1.52 -1.33 -8.08
C MET A 145 -1.78 -0.81 -9.51
N GLY A 146 -1.66 0.49 -9.75
CA GLY A 146 -1.95 1.10 -11.04
C GLY A 146 -3.40 1.57 -11.20
N GLU A 147 -3.61 2.54 -12.09
CA GLU A 147 -4.91 3.17 -12.31
C GLU A 147 -5.98 2.18 -12.76
N LYS A 148 -5.64 1.34 -13.76
CA LYS A 148 -6.57 0.34 -14.30
C LYS A 148 -7.10 -0.60 -13.21
N THR A 149 -6.20 -1.15 -12.40
CA THR A 149 -6.56 -2.07 -11.32
C THR A 149 -7.33 -1.36 -10.21
N LEU A 150 -6.97 -0.12 -9.87
CA LEU A 150 -7.71 0.68 -8.90
C LEU A 150 -9.15 0.95 -9.39
N LEU A 151 -9.34 1.38 -10.63
CA LEU A 151 -10.68 1.60 -11.20
C LEU A 151 -11.50 0.31 -11.21
N GLN A 152 -10.89 -0.82 -11.60
CA GLN A 152 -11.54 -2.13 -11.56
C GLN A 152 -11.98 -2.51 -10.15
N LEU A 153 -11.13 -2.28 -9.13
CA LEU A 153 -11.51 -2.49 -7.73
C LEU A 153 -12.73 -1.66 -7.34
N LEU A 154 -12.72 -0.38 -7.71
CA LEU A 154 -13.81 0.55 -7.38
C LEU A 154 -15.12 0.17 -8.07
N ASP A 155 -15.06 -0.41 -9.28
CA ASP A 155 -16.23 -0.95 -9.98
C ASP A 155 -16.80 -2.22 -9.32
N LEU A 156 -15.97 -2.95 -8.59
CA LEU A 156 -16.40 -4.13 -7.83
C LEU A 156 -17.00 -3.78 -6.47
N CYS A 157 -16.66 -2.63 -5.89
CA CYS A 157 -17.20 -2.18 -4.60
C CYS A 157 -18.69 -1.83 -4.70
N THR A 158 -19.41 -2.00 -3.59
CA THR A 158 -20.84 -1.62 -3.48
C THR A 158 -21.00 -0.28 -2.77
N PRO A 159 -22.12 0.44 -2.98
CA PRO A 159 -22.37 1.74 -2.34
C PRO A 159 -22.41 1.71 -0.82
N GLU A 160 -22.69 0.55 -0.22
CA GLU A 160 -22.80 0.37 1.22
C GLU A 160 -21.45 0.15 1.91
N GLN A 161 -20.40 -0.09 1.14
CA GLN A 161 -19.07 -0.33 1.66
C GLN A 161 -18.34 0.97 1.98
N ILE A 162 -17.55 0.96 3.03
CA ILE A 162 -16.57 2.02 3.31
C ILE A 162 -15.32 1.71 2.49
N VAL A 163 -14.95 2.62 1.60
CA VAL A 163 -13.72 2.51 0.81
C VAL A 163 -12.72 3.56 1.31
N CYS A 164 -11.55 3.09 1.78
CA CYS A 164 -10.45 3.92 2.24
C CYS A 164 -9.30 3.84 1.25
N VAL A 165 -8.78 4.99 0.81
CA VAL A 165 -7.64 5.05 -0.11
C VAL A 165 -6.49 5.80 0.56
N ASP A 166 -5.34 5.15 0.69
CA ASP A 166 -4.10 5.80 1.10
C ASP A 166 -3.35 6.29 -0.13
N PRO A 167 -3.05 7.60 -0.27
CA PRO A 167 -2.40 8.15 -1.45
C PRO A 167 -0.91 7.79 -1.59
N VAL A 168 -0.29 7.20 -0.58
CA VAL A 168 1.12 6.74 -0.53
C VAL A 168 2.11 7.90 -0.63
N SER A 169 2.06 8.68 -1.72
CA SER A 169 2.95 9.82 -1.94
C SER A 169 2.36 10.82 -2.93
N CYS A 170 2.90 12.06 -2.90
CA CYS A 170 2.51 13.10 -3.86
C CYS A 170 2.75 12.69 -5.33
N ALA A 171 3.73 11.83 -5.61
CA ALA A 171 4.00 11.36 -6.96
C ALA A 171 2.88 10.45 -7.47
N TYR A 172 2.38 9.55 -6.63
CA TYR A 172 1.24 8.70 -6.95
C TYR A 172 -0.08 9.48 -6.95
N ALA A 173 -0.21 10.50 -6.07
CA ALA A 173 -1.39 11.35 -5.99
C ALA A 173 -1.57 12.27 -7.21
N ARG A 174 -0.49 12.88 -7.73
CA ARG A 174 -0.55 13.86 -8.83
C ARG A 174 -0.81 13.26 -10.21
N GLY A 175 -0.51 12.00 -10.41
CA GLY A 175 -0.67 11.33 -11.71
C GLY A 175 -2.06 10.73 -11.96
N ARG A 176 -2.96 10.73 -10.96
CA ARG A 176 -4.14 9.87 -11.01
C ARG A 176 -5.35 10.54 -10.37
N THR A 177 -6.07 11.31 -11.17
CA THR A 177 -7.36 11.88 -10.78
C THR A 177 -8.44 10.82 -11.01
N VAL A 178 -8.88 10.16 -9.94
CA VAL A 178 -10.04 9.26 -10.01
C VAL A 178 -11.31 10.12 -9.96
N HIS A 179 -11.94 10.34 -11.11
CA HIS A 179 -13.15 11.17 -11.26
C HIS A 179 -14.44 10.43 -10.88
N ARG A 180 -14.45 9.68 -9.77
CA ARG A 180 -15.70 9.07 -9.27
C ARG A 180 -16.08 9.58 -7.89
N PRO A 181 -17.36 9.90 -7.64
CA PRO A 181 -17.83 10.24 -6.30
C PRO A 181 -17.80 8.98 -5.43
N PHE A 182 -17.00 9.03 -4.37
CA PHE A 182 -17.05 8.04 -3.30
C PHE A 182 -17.86 8.62 -2.14
N PRO A 183 -19.01 8.05 -1.78
CA PRO A 183 -19.81 8.58 -0.67
C PRO A 183 -19.07 8.55 0.67
N HIS A 184 -18.05 7.73 0.84
CA HIS A 184 -17.32 7.51 2.07
C HIS A 184 -15.79 7.37 1.89
N CYS A 185 -15.17 8.05 0.92
CA CYS A 185 -13.72 8.05 0.78
C CYS A 185 -13.09 9.02 1.79
N GLN A 186 -12.28 8.52 2.71
CA GLN A 186 -11.41 9.32 3.57
C GLN A 186 -9.99 9.25 3.04
N ALA A 187 -9.52 10.36 2.46
CA ALA A 187 -8.11 10.54 2.13
C ALA A 187 -7.35 11.07 3.34
N GLN A 188 -6.15 10.57 3.58
CA GLN A 188 -5.23 11.13 4.57
C GLN A 188 -4.82 12.56 4.16
N PRO A 189 -4.54 13.49 5.10
CA PRO A 189 -4.39 14.93 4.83
C PRO A 189 -3.11 15.35 4.10
N TYR A 190 -2.25 14.43 3.70
CA TYR A 190 -1.00 14.70 2.99
C TYR A 190 -1.12 14.45 1.48
N GLY A 191 -1.85 15.29 0.79
CA GLY A 191 -1.95 15.28 -0.65
C GLY A 191 -3.30 15.87 -1.08
N THR A 192 -3.27 16.95 -1.83
CA THR A 192 -4.48 17.49 -2.44
C THR A 192 -4.89 16.58 -3.59
N TRP A 193 -5.76 15.62 -3.33
CA TRP A 193 -6.52 14.96 -4.35
C TRP A 193 -7.58 15.96 -4.83
N ASP A 194 -7.46 16.40 -6.07
CA ASP A 194 -8.56 17.12 -6.72
C ASP A 194 -9.61 16.10 -7.16
N PHE A 195 -10.49 15.73 -6.23
CA PHE A 195 -11.73 15.01 -6.54
C PHE A 195 -12.67 16.02 -7.22
N GLY A 196 -12.47 16.24 -8.53
CA GLY A 196 -13.22 17.22 -9.32
C GLY A 196 -14.70 17.23 -8.97
N ARG A 197 -15.15 18.38 -8.49
CA ARG A 197 -16.52 18.87 -8.32
C ARG A 197 -17.62 17.81 -8.24
N TYR A 198 -17.77 17.19 -7.07
CA TYR A 198 -19.04 16.66 -6.64
C TYR A 198 -19.37 17.22 -5.25
N GLY A 199 -20.51 17.91 -5.20
CA GLY A 199 -20.94 18.70 -4.08
C GLY A 199 -21.10 17.94 -2.78
N ASN A 200 -20.77 18.68 -1.74
CA ASN A 200 -21.11 18.59 -0.34
C ASN A 200 -20.27 17.70 0.59
N SER A 201 -19.56 18.45 1.43
CA SER A 201 -19.08 18.16 2.78
C SER A 201 -17.84 17.27 2.95
N VAL A 202 -16.70 17.69 2.41
CA VAL A 202 -15.43 17.43 3.07
C VAL A 202 -15.07 18.64 3.93
N ARG A 203 -15.20 18.55 5.25
CA ARG A 203 -14.66 19.59 6.15
C ARG A 203 -13.14 19.54 6.10
N GLN A 204 -12.54 20.45 5.33
CA GLN A 204 -11.13 20.77 5.42
C GLN A 204 -10.83 21.34 6.80
N ARG A 205 -10.00 20.66 7.59
CA ARG A 205 -9.21 21.34 8.61
C ARG A 205 -7.90 21.76 7.93
N SER A 206 -7.83 23.04 7.59
CA SER A 206 -6.63 23.68 7.07
C SER A 206 -5.57 23.77 8.18
N GLY A 207 -4.58 22.87 8.13
CA GLY A 207 -3.31 23.05 8.82
C GLY A 207 -2.39 23.83 7.91
N THR A 208 -2.16 25.09 8.19
CA THR A 208 -1.17 25.93 7.49
C THR A 208 0.22 25.39 7.74
N CYS A 209 0.86 24.86 6.71
CA CYS A 209 2.30 24.61 6.70
C CYS A 209 3.01 25.98 6.62
N GLY A 210 3.58 26.42 7.76
CA GLY A 210 4.34 27.66 7.82
C GLY A 210 5.58 27.57 6.94
N ARG A 211 5.66 28.46 5.95
CA ARG A 211 6.91 28.76 5.27
C ARG A 211 7.77 29.56 6.24
N GLY A 212 8.82 28.94 6.76
CA GLY A 212 9.92 29.67 7.37
C GLY A 212 10.65 30.45 6.28
N GLY A 213 10.51 31.77 6.28
CA GLY A 213 11.32 32.64 5.46
C GLY A 213 12.72 32.73 6.06
N SER A 214 13.69 32.58 5.19
CA SER A 214 15.09 32.92 5.45
C SER A 214 15.29 34.43 5.29
N GLU A 215 15.86 35.08 6.28
CA GLU A 215 16.84 36.17 6.10
C GLU A 215 18.23 35.62 6.32
#